data_9dd1a31fa82f445d0f4dddb851be68da
#
_entry.id   9dd1a31fa82f445d0f4dddb851be68da
#
_cell.length_a   1.000
_cell.length_b   1.000
_cell.length_c   1.000
_cell.angle_alpha   90.00
_cell.angle_beta   90.00
_cell.angle_gamma   90.00
#
_symmetry.space_group_name_H-M   'P 1'
#
loop_
_entity.id
_entity.type
_entity.pdbx_description
1 polymer ?
#
loop_
_entity_poly.entity_id
_entity_poly.type
_entity_poly.pdbx_seq_one_letter_code
_entity_poly.pdbx_strand_id
1 'polypeptide(L)'
;PREILGSRELEVLRKDEAQRLFYLDPKLRFWPLHGPTVVHFLGKSYCRFKKKRRFSVAFAVGGAGAQREIGWQIARSLRERIKKGEVELTLVAGVRPEVNEYFENVKKELLPASPHLRVLYSPSKDQYFDLFCRTMRSTDLLWTKPSELSFYCGLGIPIIMAPAIGAQEIYNQKWLMEIQAGIPQEDPEYTSDWLFDLLNEGRLAEASWDGFLKARKFGTYKILEILQTGTMAREGSPLKR
;
A
#
# COMPACT_ATOMS: atom_id res chain seq x y z
N PRO A 1 -6.93 -0.09 -13.75
CA PRO A 1 -8.33 0.33 -13.79
C PRO A 1 -8.44 1.85 -13.78
N ARG A 2 -9.38 2.43 -14.56
CA ARG A 2 -9.60 3.90 -14.64
C ARG A 2 -9.95 4.51 -13.28
N GLU A 3 -10.59 3.75 -12.44
CA GLU A 3 -10.97 4.16 -11.08
C GLU A 3 -9.79 4.49 -10.17
N ILE A 4 -8.63 3.87 -10.41
CA ILE A 4 -7.40 4.10 -9.64
C ILE A 4 -6.49 5.13 -10.33
N LEU A 5 -6.39 5.07 -11.65
CA LEU A 5 -5.47 5.93 -12.39
C LEU A 5 -6.11 7.27 -12.77
N GLY A 6 -7.40 7.29 -13.05
CA GLY A 6 -8.09 8.39 -13.71
C GLY A 6 -7.94 8.33 -15.23
N SER A 7 -7.88 9.49 -15.88
CA SER A 7 -7.61 9.62 -17.30
C SER A 7 -6.12 9.43 -17.63
N ARG A 8 -5.73 9.79 -18.87
CA ARG A 8 -4.32 9.80 -19.29
C ARG A 8 -3.42 10.72 -18.47
N GLU A 9 -4.00 11.72 -17.81
CA GLU A 9 -3.28 12.66 -16.94
C GLU A 9 -3.08 12.14 -15.51
N LEU A 10 -3.57 10.94 -15.21
CA LEU A 10 -3.40 10.27 -13.92
C LEU A 10 -3.91 11.10 -12.72
N GLU A 11 -4.98 11.87 -12.92
CA GLU A 11 -5.47 12.83 -11.92
C GLU A 11 -5.88 12.16 -10.61
N VAL A 12 -6.48 10.96 -10.68
CA VAL A 12 -6.85 10.20 -9.48
C VAL A 12 -5.60 9.74 -8.74
N LEU A 13 -4.66 9.15 -9.46
CA LEU A 13 -3.42 8.65 -8.91
C LEU A 13 -2.58 9.76 -8.27
N ARG A 14 -2.41 10.91 -8.96
CA ARG A 14 -1.67 12.08 -8.43
C ARG A 14 -2.29 12.61 -7.15
N LYS A 15 -3.62 12.67 -7.11
CA LYS A 15 -4.36 13.13 -5.93
C LYS A 15 -4.21 12.16 -4.75
N ASP A 16 -4.36 10.87 -5.01
CA ASP A 16 -4.28 9.84 -3.98
C ASP A 16 -2.84 9.78 -3.42
N GLU A 17 -1.82 9.90 -4.28
CA GLU A 17 -0.41 9.92 -3.86
C GLU A 17 -0.07 11.18 -3.05
N ALA A 18 -0.45 12.37 -3.51
CA ALA A 18 -0.21 13.61 -2.76
C ALA A 18 -0.84 13.54 -1.35
N GLN A 19 -2.04 12.98 -1.25
CA GLN A 19 -2.74 12.82 0.02
C GLN A 19 -2.06 11.79 0.92
N ARG A 20 -1.58 10.68 0.36
CA ARG A 20 -0.84 9.63 1.07
C ARG A 20 0.45 10.17 1.66
N LEU A 21 1.27 10.85 0.86
CA LEU A 21 2.52 11.47 1.31
C LEU A 21 2.30 12.43 2.49
N PHE A 22 1.18 13.16 2.48
CA PHE A 22 0.85 14.04 3.61
C PHE A 22 0.56 13.26 4.90
N TYR A 23 -0.13 12.10 4.82
CA TYR A 23 -0.41 11.28 6.01
C TYR A 23 0.79 10.47 6.49
N LEU A 24 1.70 10.13 5.57
CA LEU A 24 2.93 9.39 5.87
C LEU A 24 4.05 10.26 6.46
N ASP A 25 3.84 11.57 6.56
CA ASP A 25 4.83 12.51 7.11
C ASP A 25 4.28 13.38 8.26
N PRO A 26 3.79 12.79 9.36
CA PRO A 26 3.15 13.53 10.45
C PRO A 26 4.11 14.47 11.20
N LYS A 27 5.42 14.25 11.10
CA LYS A 27 6.48 15.04 11.75
C LYS A 27 7.22 15.96 10.79
N LEU A 28 6.78 16.07 9.52
CA LEU A 28 7.39 16.90 8.48
C LEU A 28 8.89 16.61 8.30
N ARG A 29 9.25 15.32 8.20
CA ARG A 29 10.62 14.87 7.93
C ARG A 29 10.88 14.77 6.42
N PHE A 30 9.88 14.38 5.64
CA PHE A 30 9.94 14.20 4.20
C PHE A 30 9.68 15.50 3.43
N TRP A 31 8.62 16.24 3.75
CA TRP A 31 8.17 17.41 2.98
C TRP A 31 9.20 18.53 2.84
N PRO A 32 10.00 18.91 3.87
CA PRO A 32 11.02 19.96 3.73
C PRO A 32 12.08 19.63 2.68
N LEU A 33 12.39 18.35 2.49
CA LEU A 33 13.42 17.86 1.56
C LEU A 33 12.86 17.63 0.15
N HIS A 34 11.68 17.04 0.05
CA HIS A 34 11.13 16.51 -1.21
C HIS A 34 9.94 17.31 -1.76
N GLY A 35 9.35 18.22 -0.99
CA GLY A 35 8.15 18.97 -1.35
C GLY A 35 8.22 19.65 -2.73
N PRO A 36 9.29 20.36 -3.08
CA PRO A 36 9.43 20.97 -4.41
C PRO A 36 9.34 19.95 -5.54
N THR A 37 9.99 18.78 -5.40
CA THR A 37 9.98 17.69 -6.37
C THR A 37 8.60 17.05 -6.46
N VAL A 38 7.94 16.82 -5.32
CA VAL A 38 6.57 16.30 -5.26
C VAL A 38 5.61 17.23 -5.99
N VAL A 39 5.68 18.52 -5.72
CA VAL A 39 4.84 19.54 -6.39
C VAL A 39 5.12 19.59 -7.90
N HIS A 40 6.38 19.46 -8.32
CA HIS A 40 6.75 19.41 -9.73
C HIS A 40 6.11 18.24 -10.45
N PHE A 41 6.20 17.01 -9.91
CA PHE A 41 5.69 15.82 -10.56
C PHE A 41 4.17 15.62 -10.40
N LEU A 42 3.62 15.87 -9.22
CA LEU A 42 2.19 15.67 -8.98
C LEU A 42 1.34 16.88 -9.44
N GLY A 43 1.88 18.08 -9.35
CA GLY A 43 1.16 19.31 -9.62
C GLY A 43 0.65 20.00 -8.35
N LYS A 44 0.79 21.33 -8.28
CA LYS A 44 0.43 22.15 -7.11
C LYS A 44 -1.04 22.02 -6.71
N SER A 45 -1.94 21.79 -7.66
CA SER A 45 -3.37 21.65 -7.41
C SER A 45 -3.70 20.39 -6.59
N TYR A 46 -2.93 19.32 -6.74
CA TYR A 46 -3.12 18.06 -6.01
C TYR A 46 -2.48 18.06 -4.63
N CYS A 47 -1.47 18.91 -4.41
CA CYS A 47 -0.79 19.07 -3.11
C CYS A 47 -1.52 20.01 -2.15
N ARG A 48 -2.82 20.18 -2.31
CA ARG A 48 -3.69 20.90 -1.37
C ARG A 48 -4.30 19.90 -0.39
N PHE A 49 -3.73 19.84 0.80
CA PHE A 49 -4.12 18.86 1.80
C PHE A 49 -5.51 19.17 2.40
N LYS A 50 -6.31 18.14 2.50
CA LYS A 50 -7.61 18.16 3.15
C LYS A 50 -7.48 17.66 4.58
N LYS A 51 -8.59 17.71 5.30
CA LYS A 51 -8.76 17.30 6.70
C LYS A 51 -7.99 16.00 7.01
N LYS A 52 -7.29 16.00 8.16
CA LYS A 52 -6.58 14.84 8.70
C LYS A 52 -7.53 13.64 8.84
N ARG A 53 -7.17 12.50 8.27
CA ARG A 53 -7.82 11.20 8.49
C ARG A 53 -6.90 10.27 9.30
N ARG A 54 -7.36 9.10 9.64
CA ARG A 54 -6.58 8.08 10.33
C ARG A 54 -5.51 7.51 9.42
N PHE A 55 -4.39 7.08 10.02
CA PHE A 55 -3.39 6.28 9.31
C PHE A 55 -3.99 4.92 8.94
N SER A 56 -4.03 4.61 7.66
CA SER A 56 -4.71 3.43 7.12
C SER A 56 -3.71 2.36 6.70
N VAL A 57 -3.78 1.21 7.36
CA VAL A 57 -2.95 0.03 7.09
C VAL A 57 -3.82 -1.08 6.53
N ALA A 58 -3.41 -1.68 5.43
CA ALA A 58 -4.01 -2.90 4.90
C ALA A 58 -3.02 -4.06 5.06
N PHE A 59 -3.46 -5.16 5.65
CA PHE A 59 -2.72 -6.41 5.68
C PHE A 59 -3.37 -7.40 4.72
N ALA A 60 -2.62 -7.84 3.70
CA ALA A 60 -3.13 -8.78 2.71
C ALA A 60 -2.38 -10.11 2.76
N VAL A 61 -3.10 -11.19 3.02
CA VAL A 61 -2.57 -12.55 2.89
C VAL A 61 -2.35 -12.91 1.42
N GLY A 62 -1.37 -13.76 1.14
CA GLY A 62 -1.18 -14.28 -0.21
C GLY A 62 -2.34 -15.18 -0.65
N GLY A 63 -2.41 -15.45 -1.96
CA GLY A 63 -3.49 -16.21 -2.59
C GLY A 63 -3.79 -17.59 -1.98
N ALA A 64 -2.85 -18.17 -1.24
CA ALA A 64 -3.04 -19.42 -0.50
C ALA A 64 -3.53 -19.24 0.96
N GLY A 65 -3.74 -18.00 1.43
CA GLY A 65 -4.11 -17.74 2.82
C GLY A 65 -2.97 -17.97 3.83
N ALA A 66 -1.74 -18.13 3.34
CA ALA A 66 -0.56 -18.33 4.19
C ALA A 66 -0.26 -17.06 5.01
N GLN A 67 0.31 -17.27 6.21
CA GLN A 67 0.74 -16.18 7.11
C GLN A 67 -0.42 -15.30 7.65
N ARG A 68 -1.65 -15.78 7.66
CA ARG A 68 -2.79 -15.05 8.24
C ARG A 68 -2.61 -14.73 9.72
N GLU A 69 -1.79 -15.52 10.42
CA GLU A 69 -1.45 -15.34 11.83
C GLU A 69 -0.73 -14.00 12.10
N ILE A 70 0.03 -13.50 11.11
CA ILE A 70 0.65 -12.16 11.18
C ILE A 70 -0.44 -11.09 11.33
N GLY A 71 -1.58 -11.24 10.65
CA GLY A 71 -2.69 -10.30 10.77
C GLY A 71 -3.27 -10.21 12.19
N TRP A 72 -3.30 -11.33 12.92
CA TRP A 72 -3.69 -11.35 14.33
C TRP A 72 -2.66 -10.62 15.21
N GLN A 73 -1.35 -10.88 15.00
CA GLN A 73 -0.28 -10.22 15.76
C GLN A 73 -0.31 -8.70 15.55
N ILE A 74 -0.44 -8.26 14.29
CA ILE A 74 -0.59 -6.83 13.94
C ILE A 74 -1.80 -6.22 14.65
N ALA A 75 -2.97 -6.86 14.57
CA ALA A 75 -4.20 -6.36 15.18
C ALA A 75 -4.10 -6.27 16.71
N ARG A 76 -3.45 -7.25 17.33
CA ARG A 76 -3.18 -7.28 18.77
C ARG A 76 -2.23 -6.16 19.18
N SER A 77 -1.11 -5.99 18.49
CA SER A 77 -0.12 -4.95 18.76
C SER A 77 -0.71 -3.55 18.58
N LEU A 78 -1.52 -3.32 17.54
CA LEU A 78 -2.14 -2.04 17.24
C LEU A 78 -3.46 -1.80 18.01
N ARG A 79 -3.90 -2.72 18.86
CA ARG A 79 -5.23 -2.69 19.49
C ARG A 79 -5.58 -1.36 20.13
N GLU A 80 -4.70 -0.81 20.95
CA GLU A 80 -4.98 0.43 21.67
C GLU A 80 -5.01 1.66 20.75
N ARG A 81 -4.17 1.69 19.70
CA ARG A 81 -4.19 2.74 18.68
C ARG A 81 -5.47 2.68 17.83
N ILE A 82 -5.93 1.47 17.50
CA ILE A 82 -7.19 1.27 16.77
C ILE A 82 -8.38 1.73 17.62
N LYS A 83 -8.41 1.40 18.92
CA LYS A 83 -9.46 1.88 19.85
C LYS A 83 -9.52 3.40 19.93
N LYS A 84 -8.36 4.06 19.99
CA LYS A 84 -8.26 5.52 20.01
C LYS A 84 -8.57 6.17 18.65
N GLY A 85 -8.76 5.37 17.59
CA GLY A 85 -8.99 5.87 16.25
C GLY A 85 -7.79 6.55 15.61
N GLU A 86 -6.57 6.23 16.04
CA GLU A 86 -5.32 6.68 15.44
C GLU A 86 -5.02 5.91 14.16
N VAL A 87 -5.36 4.61 14.14
CA VAL A 87 -5.14 3.68 13.03
C VAL A 87 -6.47 3.07 12.59
N GLU A 88 -6.58 2.88 11.28
CA GLU A 88 -7.58 2.02 10.64
C GLU A 88 -6.85 0.81 10.04
N LEU A 89 -7.18 -0.41 10.50
CA LEU A 89 -6.61 -1.65 10.00
C LEU A 89 -7.63 -2.43 9.18
N THR A 90 -7.25 -2.76 7.95
CA THR A 90 -8.05 -3.62 7.07
C THR A 90 -7.33 -4.95 6.87
N LEU A 91 -7.94 -6.04 7.32
CA LEU A 91 -7.48 -7.42 7.10
C LEU A 91 -8.11 -7.92 5.81
N VAL A 92 -7.30 -8.15 4.78
CA VAL A 92 -7.77 -8.53 3.44
C VAL A 92 -7.78 -10.05 3.31
N ALA A 93 -8.97 -10.64 3.37
CA ALA A 93 -9.20 -12.09 3.22
C ALA A 93 -9.36 -12.54 1.74
N GLY A 94 -9.53 -11.57 0.83
CA GLY A 94 -9.72 -11.89 -0.58
C GLY A 94 -11.06 -12.54 -0.87
N VAL A 95 -11.03 -13.69 -1.55
CA VAL A 95 -12.21 -14.48 -1.91
C VAL A 95 -12.30 -15.79 -1.10
N ARG A 96 -11.51 -15.93 -0.04
CA ARG A 96 -11.40 -17.17 0.74
C ARG A 96 -12.26 -17.15 1.99
N PRO A 97 -13.29 -18.01 2.09
CA PRO A 97 -14.18 -18.07 3.25
C PRO A 97 -13.44 -18.40 4.55
N GLU A 98 -12.47 -19.32 4.50
CA GLU A 98 -11.71 -19.76 5.67
C GLU A 98 -10.80 -18.67 6.24
N VAL A 99 -10.28 -17.79 5.39
CA VAL A 99 -9.48 -16.62 5.83
C VAL A 99 -10.40 -15.53 6.38
N ASN A 100 -11.56 -15.34 5.76
CA ASN A 100 -12.57 -14.42 6.25
C ASN A 100 -13.05 -14.82 7.66
N GLU A 101 -13.39 -16.10 7.86
CA GLU A 101 -13.80 -16.60 9.17
C GLU A 101 -12.70 -16.37 10.22
N TYR A 102 -11.46 -16.65 9.87
CA TYR A 102 -10.32 -16.41 10.76
C TYR A 102 -10.23 -14.93 11.15
N PHE A 103 -10.27 -13.99 10.20
CA PHE A 103 -10.17 -12.56 10.48
C PHE A 103 -11.41 -11.99 11.20
N GLU A 104 -12.61 -12.51 10.93
CA GLU A 104 -13.79 -12.12 11.70
C GLU A 104 -13.70 -12.59 13.16
N ASN A 105 -13.09 -13.76 13.43
CA ASN A 105 -12.82 -14.21 14.79
C ASN A 105 -11.77 -13.33 15.47
N VAL A 106 -10.68 -12.95 14.78
CA VAL A 106 -9.70 -11.97 15.28
C VAL A 106 -10.38 -10.66 15.68
N LYS A 107 -11.27 -10.15 14.83
CA LYS A 107 -12.03 -8.93 15.12
C LYS A 107 -12.94 -9.08 16.34
N LYS A 108 -13.67 -10.19 16.45
CA LYS A 108 -14.53 -10.48 17.61
C LYS A 108 -13.75 -10.59 18.92
N GLU A 109 -12.57 -11.23 18.86
CA GLU A 109 -11.71 -11.41 20.02
C GLU A 109 -11.10 -10.09 20.50
N LEU A 110 -10.48 -9.33 19.59
CA LEU A 110 -9.65 -8.18 19.95
C LEU A 110 -10.43 -6.87 20.04
N LEU A 111 -11.37 -6.64 19.11
CA LEU A 111 -12.00 -5.34 18.87
C LEU A 111 -13.44 -5.46 18.36
N PRO A 112 -14.35 -6.13 19.06
CA PRO A 112 -15.68 -6.50 18.54
C PRO A 112 -16.54 -5.31 18.07
N ALA A 113 -16.42 -4.16 18.74
CA ALA A 113 -17.21 -2.98 18.43
C ALA A 113 -16.47 -1.89 17.66
N SER A 114 -15.19 -2.11 17.30
CA SER A 114 -14.41 -1.07 16.62
C SER A 114 -14.75 -0.96 15.14
N PRO A 115 -15.14 0.22 14.64
CA PRO A 115 -15.32 0.43 13.21
C PRO A 115 -13.99 0.56 12.46
N HIS A 116 -12.86 0.61 13.19
CA HIS A 116 -11.52 0.85 12.66
C HIS A 116 -10.71 -0.43 12.41
N LEU A 117 -11.26 -1.60 12.80
CA LEU A 117 -10.77 -2.91 12.38
C LEU A 117 -11.79 -3.50 11.41
N ARG A 118 -11.38 -3.66 10.15
CA ARG A 118 -12.26 -4.15 9.08
C ARG A 118 -11.72 -5.43 8.48
N VAL A 119 -12.61 -6.28 8.00
CA VAL A 119 -12.28 -7.44 7.17
C VAL A 119 -12.78 -7.17 5.76
N LEU A 120 -11.90 -7.33 4.77
CA LEU A 120 -12.26 -7.18 3.36
C LEU A 120 -12.36 -8.57 2.74
N TYR A 121 -13.58 -8.98 2.44
CA TYR A 121 -13.92 -10.25 1.83
C TYR A 121 -15.04 -10.10 0.82
N SER A 122 -14.99 -10.84 -0.26
CA SER A 122 -16.13 -11.12 -1.12
C SER A 122 -16.00 -12.49 -1.76
N PRO A 123 -17.05 -13.31 -1.84
CA PRO A 123 -17.03 -14.60 -2.53
C PRO A 123 -16.94 -14.43 -4.05
N SER A 124 -17.35 -13.29 -4.59
CA SER A 124 -17.25 -12.94 -6.01
C SER A 124 -15.92 -12.24 -6.27
N LYS A 125 -15.15 -12.73 -7.27
CA LYS A 125 -13.89 -12.10 -7.68
C LYS A 125 -14.08 -10.67 -8.17
N ASP A 126 -15.12 -10.40 -8.96
CA ASP A 126 -15.36 -9.07 -9.52
C ASP A 126 -15.68 -8.07 -8.42
N GLN A 127 -16.58 -8.43 -7.49
CA GLN A 127 -16.88 -7.59 -6.32
C GLN A 127 -15.65 -7.40 -5.42
N TYR A 128 -14.84 -8.45 -5.25
CA TYR A 128 -13.59 -8.34 -4.49
C TYR A 128 -12.66 -7.31 -5.13
N PHE A 129 -12.45 -7.37 -6.44
CA PHE A 129 -11.58 -6.41 -7.12
C PHE A 129 -12.08 -4.97 -7.00
N ASP A 130 -13.38 -4.75 -7.10
CA ASP A 130 -13.97 -3.41 -6.90
C ASP A 130 -13.74 -2.89 -5.48
N LEU A 131 -14.02 -3.71 -4.47
CA LEU A 131 -13.79 -3.38 -3.06
C LEU A 131 -12.30 -3.15 -2.78
N PHE A 132 -11.45 -4.01 -3.30
CA PHE A 132 -10.01 -3.91 -3.14
C PHE A 132 -9.44 -2.64 -3.79
N CYS A 133 -9.85 -2.32 -5.01
CA CYS A 133 -9.44 -1.10 -5.70
C CYS A 133 -9.83 0.15 -4.91
N ARG A 134 -11.06 0.21 -4.39
CA ARG A 134 -11.52 1.32 -3.53
C ARG A 134 -10.72 1.43 -2.24
N THR A 135 -10.41 0.28 -1.63
CA THR A 135 -9.62 0.23 -0.39
C THR A 135 -8.20 0.73 -0.64
N MET A 136 -7.53 0.28 -1.71
CA MET A 136 -6.16 0.69 -2.03
C MET A 136 -6.02 2.21 -2.25
N ARG A 137 -7.04 2.88 -2.75
CA ARG A 137 -7.04 4.34 -2.88
C ARG A 137 -6.95 5.08 -1.54
N SER A 138 -7.49 4.50 -0.48
CA SER A 138 -7.46 5.06 0.88
C SER A 138 -6.41 4.43 1.79
N THR A 139 -5.67 3.43 1.32
CA THR A 139 -4.61 2.77 2.06
C THR A 139 -3.34 3.59 2.03
N ASP A 140 -2.75 3.84 3.20
CA ASP A 140 -1.47 4.54 3.32
C ASP A 140 -0.29 3.59 3.33
N LEU A 141 -0.47 2.39 3.87
CA LEU A 141 0.54 1.35 3.99
C LEU A 141 -0.06 -0.01 3.66
N LEU A 142 0.59 -0.76 2.79
CA LEU A 142 0.26 -2.16 2.55
C LEU A 142 1.28 -3.07 3.23
N TRP A 143 0.79 -4.04 3.99
CA TRP A 143 1.59 -5.11 4.54
C TRP A 143 1.22 -6.41 3.84
N THR A 144 2.15 -7.00 3.14
CA THR A 144 1.88 -8.20 2.34
C THR A 144 3.16 -9.00 2.10
N LYS A 145 3.01 -10.24 1.66
CA LYS A 145 4.15 -11.00 1.15
C LYS A 145 4.62 -10.45 -0.20
N PRO A 146 5.91 -10.60 -0.55
CA PRO A 146 6.48 -9.98 -1.74
C PRO A 146 6.08 -10.71 -3.04
N SER A 147 4.82 -10.59 -3.47
CA SER A 147 4.28 -11.22 -4.70
C SER A 147 3.90 -10.21 -5.79
N GLU A 148 2.83 -9.45 -5.65
CA GLU A 148 2.26 -8.56 -6.69
C GLU A 148 2.69 -7.09 -6.50
N LEU A 149 3.98 -6.85 -6.36
CA LEU A 149 4.52 -5.60 -5.82
C LEU A 149 4.47 -4.40 -6.76
N SER A 150 4.72 -4.60 -8.05
CA SER A 150 4.84 -3.50 -9.02
C SER A 150 3.58 -2.65 -9.13
N PHE A 151 2.42 -3.26 -8.98
CA PHE A 151 1.13 -2.57 -8.98
C PHE A 151 1.03 -1.60 -7.79
N TYR A 152 1.31 -2.07 -6.58
CA TYR A 152 1.18 -1.26 -5.37
C TYR A 152 2.21 -0.13 -5.33
N CYS A 153 3.46 -0.42 -5.70
CA CYS A 153 4.51 0.60 -5.82
C CYS A 153 4.14 1.68 -6.84
N GLY A 154 3.59 1.27 -7.99
CA GLY A 154 3.12 2.19 -9.01
C GLY A 154 2.00 3.12 -8.53
N LEU A 155 1.23 2.70 -7.52
CA LEU A 155 0.25 3.54 -6.83
C LEU A 155 0.87 4.43 -5.73
N GLY A 156 2.17 4.30 -5.47
CA GLY A 156 2.84 5.00 -4.37
C GLY A 156 2.48 4.45 -2.99
N ILE A 157 2.04 3.19 -2.89
CA ILE A 157 1.76 2.58 -1.59
C ILE A 157 3.06 1.93 -1.08
N PRO A 158 3.65 2.41 0.03
CA PRO A 158 4.82 1.77 0.63
C PRO A 158 4.44 0.39 1.15
N ILE A 159 5.38 -0.55 1.09
CA ILE A 159 5.11 -1.95 1.41
C ILE A 159 5.95 -2.40 2.60
N ILE A 160 5.29 -2.89 3.65
CA ILE A 160 5.95 -3.76 4.64
C ILE A 160 5.88 -5.19 4.11
N MET A 161 7.05 -5.81 3.98
CA MET A 161 7.19 -7.14 3.40
C MET A 161 7.17 -8.22 4.48
N ALA A 162 6.15 -9.05 4.48
CA ALA A 162 6.15 -10.30 5.25
C ALA A 162 7.24 -11.24 4.73
N PRO A 163 7.69 -12.23 5.53
CA PRO A 163 8.73 -13.17 5.11
C PRO A 163 8.42 -13.87 3.79
N ALA A 164 9.41 -13.93 2.92
CA ALA A 164 9.30 -14.66 1.66
C ALA A 164 9.23 -16.18 1.93
N ILE A 165 8.30 -16.88 1.26
CA ILE A 165 8.16 -18.34 1.39
C ILE A 165 8.91 -19.05 0.26
N GLY A 166 8.94 -18.46 -0.94
CA GLY A 166 9.53 -19.07 -2.13
C GLY A 166 10.62 -18.23 -2.77
N ALA A 167 11.41 -18.85 -3.66
CA ALA A 167 12.53 -18.19 -4.33
C ALA A 167 12.10 -16.95 -5.13
N GLN A 168 10.95 -17.00 -5.80
CA GLN A 168 10.41 -15.85 -6.53
C GLN A 168 10.16 -14.65 -5.61
N GLU A 169 9.65 -14.89 -4.41
CA GLU A 169 9.37 -13.84 -3.44
C GLU A 169 10.65 -13.20 -2.90
N ILE A 170 11.75 -13.98 -2.78
CA ILE A 170 13.08 -13.46 -2.41
C ILE A 170 13.59 -12.48 -3.46
N TYR A 171 13.44 -12.79 -4.76
CA TYR A 171 13.85 -11.85 -5.82
C TYR A 171 12.97 -10.60 -5.87
N ASN A 172 11.68 -10.76 -5.66
CA ASN A 172 10.75 -9.63 -5.55
C ASN A 172 11.10 -8.72 -4.37
N GLN A 173 11.44 -9.31 -3.21
CA GLN A 173 11.90 -8.56 -2.04
C GLN A 173 13.17 -7.77 -2.35
N LYS A 174 14.18 -8.39 -2.98
CA LYS A 174 15.41 -7.70 -3.39
C LYS A 174 15.10 -6.52 -4.31
N TRP A 175 14.29 -6.73 -5.35
CA TRP A 175 13.87 -5.67 -6.26
C TRP A 175 13.18 -4.51 -5.52
N LEU A 176 12.28 -4.81 -4.58
CA LEU A 176 11.56 -3.80 -3.83
C LEU A 176 12.50 -2.97 -2.93
N MET A 177 13.51 -3.61 -2.35
CA MET A 177 14.56 -2.94 -1.58
C MET A 177 15.46 -2.08 -2.47
N GLU A 178 15.83 -2.57 -3.66
CA GLU A 178 16.63 -1.80 -4.64
C GLU A 178 15.93 -0.51 -5.07
N ILE A 179 14.62 -0.54 -5.30
CA ILE A 179 13.86 0.66 -5.63
C ILE A 179 13.46 1.48 -4.40
N GLN A 180 13.77 1.00 -3.18
CA GLN A 180 13.49 1.65 -1.89
C GLN A 180 11.99 1.81 -1.58
N ALA A 181 11.13 0.98 -2.18
CA ALA A 181 9.68 1.05 -2.03
C ALA A 181 9.11 0.08 -0.98
N GLY A 182 9.93 -0.76 -0.39
CA GLY A 182 9.53 -1.72 0.61
C GLY A 182 10.53 -1.87 1.74
N ILE A 183 9.99 -2.19 2.91
CA ILE A 183 10.72 -2.38 4.15
C ILE A 183 10.40 -3.80 4.64
N PRO A 184 11.40 -4.65 4.94
CA PRO A 184 11.16 -5.92 5.61
C PRO A 184 10.43 -5.69 6.93
N GLN A 185 9.45 -6.53 7.23
CA GLN A 185 8.81 -6.46 8.55
C GLN A 185 9.80 -6.79 9.66
N GLU A 186 9.64 -6.12 10.77
CA GLU A 186 10.19 -6.53 12.05
C GLU A 186 9.21 -7.48 12.76
N ASP A 187 9.40 -7.75 14.04
CA ASP A 187 8.50 -8.61 14.80
C ASP A 187 7.09 -8.02 14.84
N PRO A 188 6.07 -8.70 14.29
CA PRO A 188 4.69 -8.22 14.25
C PRO A 188 4.07 -7.97 15.64
N GLU A 189 4.59 -8.59 16.68
CA GLU A 189 4.11 -8.37 18.05
C GLU A 189 4.43 -6.96 18.57
N TYR A 190 5.47 -6.30 18.01
CA TYR A 190 5.90 -4.94 18.37
C TYR A 190 5.55 -3.90 17.28
N THR A 191 4.59 -4.20 16.41
CA THR A 191 4.15 -3.29 15.33
C THR A 191 3.83 -1.88 15.83
N SER A 192 3.22 -1.77 17.02
CA SER A 192 2.87 -0.46 17.60
C SER A 192 4.06 0.46 17.82
N ASP A 193 5.26 -0.09 17.94
CA ASP A 193 6.48 0.66 18.21
C ASP A 193 7.21 0.94 16.90
N TRP A 194 7.80 -0.07 16.28
CA TRP A 194 8.65 0.13 15.12
C TRP A 194 7.94 0.72 13.89
N LEU A 195 6.65 0.41 13.67
CA LEU A 195 5.90 0.98 12.55
C LEU A 195 5.70 2.49 12.72
N PHE A 196 5.46 2.93 13.96
CA PHE A 196 5.30 4.35 14.24
C PHE A 196 6.62 5.10 14.28
N ASP A 197 7.74 4.45 14.58
CA ASP A 197 9.07 5.03 14.40
C ASP A 197 9.33 5.29 12.91
N LEU A 198 9.10 4.32 12.03
CA LEU A 198 9.20 4.51 10.58
C LEU A 198 8.28 5.64 10.06
N LEU A 199 7.05 5.73 10.58
CA LEU A 199 6.11 6.78 10.23
C LEU A 199 6.60 8.16 10.69
N ASN A 200 7.08 8.26 11.93
CA ASN A 200 7.53 9.51 12.52
C ASN A 200 8.86 10.02 11.92
N GLU A 201 9.69 9.13 11.44
CA GLU A 201 10.96 9.44 10.77
C GLU A 201 10.79 9.80 9.28
N GLY A 202 9.57 9.67 8.72
CA GLY A 202 9.29 9.93 7.30
C GLY A 202 9.70 8.81 6.35
N ARG A 203 10.20 7.67 6.86
CA ARG A 203 10.66 6.54 6.05
C ARG A 203 9.56 5.93 5.17
N LEU A 204 8.34 5.92 5.67
CA LEU A 204 7.19 5.45 4.88
C LEU A 204 6.84 6.41 3.74
N ALA A 205 6.99 7.72 3.94
CA ALA A 205 6.80 8.71 2.88
C ALA A 205 7.90 8.61 1.81
N GLU A 206 9.16 8.39 2.20
CA GLU A 206 10.26 8.11 1.27
C GLU A 206 9.97 6.88 0.44
N ALA A 207 9.59 5.76 1.06
CA ALA A 207 9.29 4.51 0.37
C ALA A 207 8.08 4.64 -0.59
N SER A 208 7.05 5.40 -0.21
CA SER A 208 5.91 5.76 -1.05
C SER A 208 6.38 6.49 -2.31
N TRP A 209 7.13 7.56 -2.13
CA TRP A 209 7.60 8.42 -3.21
C TRP A 209 8.57 7.70 -4.16
N ASP A 210 9.51 6.95 -3.62
CA ASP A 210 10.46 6.16 -4.39
C ASP A 210 9.75 5.09 -5.23
N GLY A 211 8.82 4.38 -4.64
CA GLY A 211 7.98 3.41 -5.37
C GLY A 211 7.19 4.08 -6.48
N PHE A 212 6.54 5.20 -6.18
CA PHE A 212 5.78 5.97 -7.16
C PHE A 212 6.62 6.42 -8.35
N LEU A 213 7.85 6.91 -8.13
CA LEU A 213 8.73 7.37 -9.20
C LEU A 213 9.38 6.22 -9.99
N LYS A 214 9.78 5.16 -9.30
CA LYS A 214 10.64 4.11 -9.88
C LYS A 214 9.84 2.95 -10.49
N ALA A 215 8.66 2.60 -9.94
CA ALA A 215 7.85 1.49 -10.43
C ALA A 215 7.13 1.84 -11.73
N ARG A 216 7.11 0.88 -12.66
CA ARG A 216 6.39 1.02 -13.93
C ARG A 216 4.88 0.87 -13.73
N LYS A 217 4.10 1.80 -14.29
CA LYS A 217 2.63 1.84 -14.15
C LYS A 217 1.90 1.21 -15.33
N PHE A 218 2.52 1.23 -16.50
CA PHE A 218 1.90 0.84 -17.77
C PHE A 218 2.56 -0.39 -18.41
N GLY A 219 3.10 -1.30 -17.60
CA GLY A 219 3.86 -2.47 -18.09
C GLY A 219 3.12 -3.28 -19.15
N THR A 220 1.83 -3.56 -18.98
CA THR A 220 1.02 -4.30 -19.97
C THR A 220 0.95 -3.58 -21.31
N TYR A 221 0.76 -2.26 -21.32
CA TYR A 221 0.73 -1.48 -22.56
C TYR A 221 2.09 -1.46 -23.25
N LYS A 222 3.18 -1.43 -22.47
CA LYS A 222 4.54 -1.52 -23.02
C LYS A 222 4.86 -2.89 -23.62
N ILE A 223 4.39 -3.95 -23.02
CA ILE A 223 4.50 -5.30 -23.61
C ILE A 223 3.76 -5.33 -24.95
N LEU A 224 2.54 -4.81 -25.03
CA LEU A 224 1.79 -4.75 -26.30
C LEU A 224 2.50 -3.89 -27.34
N GLU A 225 3.06 -2.73 -26.96
CA GLU A 225 3.85 -1.87 -27.85
C GLU A 225 5.03 -2.63 -28.46
N ILE A 226 5.81 -3.33 -27.61
CA ILE A 226 6.96 -4.12 -28.06
C ILE A 226 6.53 -5.25 -29.03
N LEU A 227 5.45 -5.95 -28.70
CA LEU A 227 4.93 -7.04 -29.55
C LEU A 227 4.44 -6.53 -30.91
N GLN A 228 3.92 -5.30 -30.98
CA GLN A 228 3.40 -4.72 -32.22
C GLN A 228 4.48 -4.03 -33.06
N THR A 229 5.46 -3.39 -32.42
CA THR A 229 6.43 -2.52 -33.10
C THR A 229 7.85 -3.09 -33.14
N GLY A 230 8.15 -4.14 -32.34
CA GLY A 230 9.49 -4.67 -32.15
C GLY A 230 10.44 -3.74 -31.36
N THR A 231 9.94 -2.59 -30.91
CA THR A 231 10.76 -1.56 -30.24
C THR A 231 10.08 -1.07 -28.96
N MET A 232 10.91 -0.56 -28.02
CA MET A 232 10.42 0.11 -26.82
C MET A 232 10.84 1.57 -26.84
N ALA A 233 9.88 2.48 -26.94
CA ALA A 233 10.14 3.90 -26.83
C ALA A 233 10.65 4.29 -25.42
N ARG A 234 11.63 5.20 -25.35
CA ARG A 234 12.05 5.80 -24.09
C ARG A 234 10.97 6.75 -23.57
N GLU A 235 10.67 6.63 -22.30
CA GLU A 235 9.68 7.47 -21.64
C GLU A 235 10.33 8.76 -21.14
N GLY A 236 9.73 9.89 -21.49
CA GLY A 236 10.23 11.22 -21.10
C GLY A 236 9.91 11.64 -19.66
N SER A 237 9.15 10.83 -18.92
CA SER A 237 8.74 11.17 -17.54
C SER A 237 8.57 9.91 -16.69
N PRO A 238 9.00 9.92 -15.41
CA PRO A 238 8.75 8.83 -14.46
C PRO A 238 7.27 8.48 -14.30
N LEU A 239 6.37 9.44 -14.50
CA LEU A 239 4.93 9.20 -14.40
C LEU A 239 4.36 8.36 -15.55
N LYS A 240 5.07 8.28 -16.68
CA LYS A 240 4.64 7.55 -17.89
C LYS A 240 5.31 6.17 -18.05
N ARG A 241 6.08 5.75 -17.07
CA ARG A 241 6.72 4.43 -17.02
C ARG A 241 5.73 3.29 -16.81
#